data_8b2ccbd305ec833834c5e508caece9df
#
_entry.id   8b2ccbd305ec833834c5e508caece9df
#
_cell.length_a   1.000
_cell.length_b   1.000
_cell.length_c   1.000
_cell.angle_alpha   90.00
_cell.angle_beta   90.00
_cell.angle_gamma   90.00
#
_symmetry.space_group_name_H-M   'P 1'
#
loop_
_entity.id
_entity.type
_entity.pdbx_description
1 polymer ?
#
loop_
_entity_poly.entity_id
_entity_poly.type
_entity_poly.pdbx_seq_one_letter_code
_entity_poly.pdbx_strand_id
1 'polypeptide(L)'
;MLEVKNNQQQNIRLLAVKALSDINRNGAYANIKLQEYLQKYHLSDLDRRFFTELVYGVIRRKNYLDAIIVHFAKRPLKKLSSMVVEILRLGIYQIIYMDKVPESAAVNESVKLAKKLTRGLSGFVNAVLRSVLRECDSISIGELAKSEAEEISFIYNQPLWLVTLWMNEMGKDKTVDLCAWFNEQPRLTARINTVKVSIEDCIKELQNLGWTIEQDKDIPEVVYINSHQGHLEKAK
;
A
#
# COMPACT_ATOMS: atom_id res chain seq x y z
N MET A 1 -29.34 24.98 18.42
CA MET A 1 -29.24 23.56 18.83
C MET A 1 -28.33 22.84 17.85
N LEU A 2 -27.06 22.72 18.19
CA LEU A 2 -26.06 22.02 17.37
C LEU A 2 -26.15 20.54 17.73
N GLU A 3 -26.54 19.73 16.78
CA GLU A 3 -26.53 18.27 16.89
C GLU A 3 -25.08 17.79 17.23
N VAL A 4 -24.94 17.32 18.45
CA VAL A 4 -23.79 16.52 18.87
C VAL A 4 -23.86 15.21 18.05
N LYS A 5 -23.22 15.19 16.88
CA LYS A 5 -23.04 13.97 16.11
C LYS A 5 -22.21 12.98 16.93
N ASN A 6 -22.90 11.95 17.35
CA ASN A 6 -22.42 10.74 18.01
C ASN A 6 -21.04 10.32 17.44
N ASN A 7 -20.01 10.50 18.24
CA ASN A 7 -18.64 10.10 17.94
C ASN A 7 -18.52 8.57 18.15
N GLN A 8 -19.26 7.79 17.34
CA GLN A 8 -19.01 6.36 17.25
C GLN A 8 -17.63 6.19 16.65
N GLN A 9 -16.71 5.76 17.48
CA GLN A 9 -15.33 5.41 17.08
C GLN A 9 -15.39 4.54 15.80
N GLN A 10 -15.01 5.13 14.69
CA GLN A 10 -15.13 4.49 13.38
C GLN A 10 -14.16 3.31 13.32
N ASN A 11 -14.66 2.13 12.97
CA ASN A 11 -13.80 0.97 12.81
C ASN A 11 -12.97 1.12 11.52
N ILE A 12 -11.73 1.54 11.68
CA ILE A 12 -10.80 1.84 10.57
C ILE A 12 -10.56 0.63 9.68
N ARG A 13 -10.48 -0.57 10.26
CA ARG A 13 -10.34 -1.82 9.51
C ARG A 13 -11.56 -2.12 8.63
N LEU A 14 -12.76 -1.81 9.12
CA LEU A 14 -13.98 -1.91 8.33
C LEU A 14 -13.95 -0.95 7.13
N LEU A 15 -13.50 0.29 7.34
CA LEU A 15 -13.36 1.26 6.26
C LEU A 15 -12.33 0.79 5.23
N ALA A 16 -11.18 0.26 5.69
CA ALA A 16 -10.15 -0.27 4.81
C ALA A 16 -10.64 -1.43 3.95
N VAL A 17 -11.36 -2.41 4.52
CA VAL A 17 -11.95 -3.52 3.75
C VAL A 17 -12.94 -3.02 2.71
N LYS A 18 -13.77 -2.03 3.05
CA LYS A 18 -14.72 -1.43 2.09
C LYS A 18 -13.99 -0.72 0.96
N ALA A 19 -12.99 0.12 1.28
CA ALA A 19 -12.19 0.81 0.28
C ALA A 19 -11.46 -0.17 -0.66
N LEU A 20 -10.84 -1.21 -0.11
CA LEU A 20 -10.21 -2.29 -0.90
C LEU A 20 -11.21 -3.00 -1.81
N SER A 21 -12.40 -3.31 -1.29
CA SER A 21 -13.47 -3.91 -2.10
C SER A 21 -13.91 -2.99 -3.24
N ASP A 22 -14.06 -1.68 -3.00
CA ASP A 22 -14.43 -0.71 -4.05
C ASP A 22 -13.33 -0.59 -5.11
N ILE A 23 -12.06 -0.52 -4.70
CA ILE A 23 -10.91 -0.46 -5.61
C ILE A 23 -10.83 -1.71 -6.49
N ASN A 24 -10.91 -2.90 -5.88
CA ASN A 24 -10.71 -4.15 -6.62
C ASN A 24 -11.89 -4.57 -7.50
N ARG A 25 -13.13 -4.16 -7.16
CA ARG A 25 -14.32 -4.47 -7.95
C ARG A 25 -14.52 -3.54 -9.13
N ASN A 26 -14.23 -2.26 -8.95
CA ASN A 26 -14.58 -1.22 -9.92
C ASN A 26 -13.37 -0.77 -10.74
N GLY A 27 -12.19 -1.36 -10.54
CA GLY A 27 -10.96 -0.92 -11.22
C GLY A 27 -10.60 0.55 -10.89
N ALA A 28 -11.09 1.05 -9.75
CA ALA A 28 -10.88 2.45 -9.39
C ALA A 28 -9.42 2.70 -8.97
N TYR A 29 -8.92 3.87 -9.28
CA TYR A 29 -7.59 4.30 -8.82
C TYR A 29 -7.55 4.40 -7.28
N ALA A 30 -6.57 3.75 -6.69
CA ALA A 30 -6.44 3.65 -5.23
C ALA A 30 -6.32 5.01 -4.54
N ASN A 31 -5.55 5.95 -5.13
CA ASN A 31 -5.37 7.30 -4.62
C ASN A 31 -6.69 8.10 -4.60
N ILE A 32 -7.49 7.98 -5.66
CA ILE A 32 -8.80 8.66 -5.76
C ILE A 32 -9.75 8.11 -4.69
N LYS A 33 -9.88 6.78 -4.61
CA LYS A 33 -10.75 6.16 -3.60
C LYS A 33 -10.30 6.46 -2.18
N LEU A 34 -9.00 6.42 -1.92
CA LEU A 34 -8.48 6.79 -0.60
C LEU A 34 -8.88 8.21 -0.22
N GLN A 35 -8.70 9.19 -1.12
CA GLN A 35 -9.09 10.57 -0.87
C GLN A 35 -10.60 10.72 -0.62
N GLU A 36 -11.46 10.06 -1.42
CA GLU A 36 -12.91 10.05 -1.18
C GLU A 36 -13.26 9.58 0.23
N TYR A 37 -12.62 8.49 0.70
CA TYR A 37 -12.84 7.98 2.05
C TYR A 37 -12.33 8.95 3.12
N LEU A 38 -11.14 9.54 2.93
CA LEU A 38 -10.56 10.50 3.87
C LEU A 38 -11.36 11.81 3.97
N GLN A 39 -11.98 12.24 2.88
CA GLN A 39 -12.89 13.41 2.88
C GLN A 39 -14.24 13.10 3.51
N LYS A 40 -14.77 11.90 3.21
CA LYS A 40 -16.09 11.47 3.72
C LYS A 40 -16.10 11.21 5.23
N TYR A 41 -15.01 10.63 5.73
CA TYR A 41 -14.88 10.23 7.14
C TYR A 41 -13.87 11.14 7.83
N HIS A 42 -14.33 11.92 8.81
CA HIS A 42 -13.45 12.81 9.60
C HIS A 42 -12.62 11.97 10.57
N LEU A 43 -11.49 11.44 10.10
CA LEU A 43 -10.59 10.60 10.89
C LEU A 43 -9.58 11.46 11.64
N SER A 44 -9.18 11.01 12.85
CA SER A 44 -8.01 11.56 13.53
C SER A 44 -6.74 11.34 12.70
N ASP A 45 -5.67 12.08 12.97
CA ASP A 45 -4.40 11.93 12.23
C ASP A 45 -3.80 10.52 12.36
N LEU A 46 -3.96 9.88 13.53
CA LEU A 46 -3.53 8.49 13.73
C LEU A 46 -4.38 7.52 12.89
N ASP A 47 -5.69 7.70 12.90
CA ASP A 47 -6.60 6.85 12.12
C ASP A 47 -6.41 7.03 10.62
N ARG A 48 -6.14 8.27 10.16
CA ARG A 48 -5.81 8.56 8.76
C ARG A 48 -4.56 7.81 8.31
N ARG A 49 -3.49 7.87 9.11
CA ARG A 49 -2.24 7.16 8.83
C ARG A 49 -2.46 5.65 8.82
N PHE A 50 -3.17 5.12 9.82
CA PHE A 50 -3.47 3.70 9.91
C PHE A 50 -4.35 3.22 8.75
N PHE A 51 -5.39 3.97 8.37
CA PHE A 51 -6.23 3.69 7.20
C PHE A 51 -5.43 3.67 5.90
N THR A 52 -4.61 4.69 5.69
CA THR A 52 -3.76 4.84 4.50
C THR A 52 -2.77 3.68 4.39
N GLU A 53 -2.11 3.34 5.49
CA GLU A 53 -1.18 2.21 5.57
C GLU A 53 -1.86 0.89 5.22
N LEU A 54 -3.02 0.61 5.81
CA LEU A 54 -3.79 -0.61 5.53
C LEU A 54 -4.17 -0.73 4.06
N VAL A 55 -4.66 0.35 3.44
CA VAL A 55 -5.13 0.32 2.05
C VAL A 55 -3.96 0.20 1.08
N TYR A 56 -2.97 1.09 1.17
CA TYR A 56 -1.83 1.05 0.25
C TYR A 56 -0.95 -0.17 0.47
N GLY A 57 -0.75 -0.58 1.71
CA GLY A 57 0.05 -1.75 2.03
C GLY A 57 -0.52 -3.03 1.44
N VAL A 58 -1.84 -3.24 1.59
CA VAL A 58 -2.53 -4.38 0.97
C VAL A 58 -2.46 -4.32 -0.57
N ILE A 59 -2.66 -3.15 -1.17
CA ILE A 59 -2.61 -3.01 -2.64
C ILE A 59 -1.20 -3.30 -3.15
N ARG A 60 -0.18 -2.74 -2.52
CA ARG A 60 1.22 -2.93 -2.90
C ARG A 60 1.64 -4.39 -2.82
N ARG A 61 1.20 -5.12 -1.79
CA ARG A 61 1.56 -6.53 -1.54
C ARG A 61 0.56 -7.55 -2.09
N LYS A 62 -0.43 -7.10 -2.87
CA LYS A 62 -1.59 -7.89 -3.28
C LYS A 62 -1.22 -9.27 -3.84
N ASN A 63 -0.26 -9.34 -4.77
CA ASN A 63 0.12 -10.60 -5.42
C ASN A 63 0.65 -11.63 -4.41
N TYR A 64 1.52 -11.19 -3.51
CA TYR A 64 2.07 -12.05 -2.48
C TYR A 64 1.02 -12.46 -1.44
N LEU A 65 0.18 -11.54 -0.99
CA LEU A 65 -0.94 -11.85 -0.09
C LEU A 65 -1.90 -12.86 -0.71
N ASP A 66 -2.16 -12.77 -2.02
CA ASP A 66 -3.00 -13.69 -2.75
C ASP A 66 -2.40 -15.11 -2.81
N ALA A 67 -1.08 -15.21 -3.02
CA ALA A 67 -0.37 -16.49 -2.99
C ALA A 67 -0.48 -17.15 -1.59
N ILE A 68 -0.27 -16.38 -0.52
CA ILE A 68 -0.44 -16.85 0.86
C ILE A 68 -1.88 -17.33 1.09
N ILE A 69 -2.88 -16.55 0.67
CA ILE A 69 -4.29 -16.96 0.81
C ILE A 69 -4.54 -18.29 0.11
N VAL A 70 -4.09 -18.44 -1.13
CA VAL A 70 -4.29 -19.68 -1.91
C VAL A 70 -3.61 -20.87 -1.22
N HIS A 71 -2.39 -20.67 -0.72
CA HIS A 71 -1.64 -21.70 -0.03
C HIS A 71 -2.37 -22.20 1.22
N PHE A 72 -2.77 -21.30 2.11
CA PHE A 72 -3.40 -21.70 3.39
C PHE A 72 -4.89 -22.03 3.27
N ALA A 73 -5.62 -21.38 2.36
CA ALA A 73 -7.03 -21.69 2.12
C ALA A 73 -7.22 -22.99 1.34
N LYS A 74 -6.18 -23.54 0.70
CA LYS A 74 -6.23 -24.70 -0.20
C LYS A 74 -7.32 -24.57 -1.27
N ARG A 75 -7.59 -23.35 -1.70
CA ARG A 75 -8.63 -23.01 -2.68
C ARG A 75 -8.19 -21.84 -3.55
N PRO A 76 -8.47 -21.86 -4.85
CA PRO A 76 -8.19 -20.73 -5.73
C PRO A 76 -9.05 -19.51 -5.33
N LEU A 77 -8.49 -18.29 -5.44
CA LEU A 77 -9.17 -17.05 -5.06
C LEU A 77 -10.55 -16.88 -5.68
N LYS A 78 -10.71 -17.26 -6.95
CA LYS A 78 -12.00 -17.19 -7.68
C LYS A 78 -13.15 -17.99 -7.05
N LYS A 79 -12.83 -18.95 -6.17
CA LYS A 79 -13.82 -19.72 -5.40
C LYS A 79 -14.14 -19.11 -4.04
N LEU A 80 -13.45 -18.06 -3.64
CA LEU A 80 -13.70 -17.32 -2.42
C LEU A 80 -14.56 -16.08 -2.72
N SER A 81 -15.41 -15.69 -1.76
CA SER A 81 -16.12 -14.43 -1.92
C SER A 81 -15.15 -13.25 -1.89
N SER A 82 -15.36 -12.23 -2.71
CA SER A 82 -14.49 -11.07 -2.78
C SER A 82 -14.28 -10.41 -1.41
N MET A 83 -15.32 -10.32 -0.61
CA MET A 83 -15.24 -9.74 0.73
C MET A 83 -14.35 -10.57 1.68
N VAL A 84 -14.39 -11.89 1.59
CA VAL A 84 -13.51 -12.78 2.37
C VAL A 84 -12.05 -12.57 1.94
N VAL A 85 -11.80 -12.44 0.65
CA VAL A 85 -10.45 -12.19 0.13
C VAL A 85 -9.89 -10.89 0.69
N GLU A 86 -10.66 -9.79 0.66
CA GLU A 86 -10.19 -8.51 1.21
C GLU A 86 -9.95 -8.57 2.73
N ILE A 87 -10.78 -9.27 3.47
CA ILE A 87 -10.58 -9.46 4.91
C ILE A 87 -9.32 -10.27 5.19
N LEU A 88 -9.08 -11.34 4.42
CA LEU A 88 -7.87 -12.16 4.54
C LEU A 88 -6.62 -11.36 4.16
N ARG A 89 -6.63 -10.63 3.04
CA ARG A 89 -5.53 -9.74 2.65
C ARG A 89 -5.18 -8.76 3.77
N LEU A 90 -6.20 -8.10 4.32
CA LEU A 90 -6.02 -7.13 5.41
C LEU A 90 -5.47 -7.79 6.68
N GLY A 91 -5.99 -8.97 7.05
CA GLY A 91 -5.53 -9.72 8.22
C GLY A 91 -4.08 -10.18 8.07
N ILE A 92 -3.74 -10.79 6.94
CA ILE A 92 -2.39 -11.28 6.63
C ILE A 92 -1.40 -10.11 6.55
N TYR A 93 -1.78 -9.00 5.91
CA TYR A 93 -0.94 -7.81 5.86
C TYR A 93 -0.58 -7.30 7.26
N GLN A 94 -1.54 -7.23 8.16
CA GLN A 94 -1.28 -6.81 9.54
C GLN A 94 -0.37 -7.80 10.30
N ILE A 95 -0.52 -9.09 10.07
CA ILE A 95 0.29 -10.13 10.72
C ILE A 95 1.75 -10.02 10.25
N ILE A 96 1.98 -9.87 8.94
CA ILE A 96 3.33 -9.98 8.36
C ILE A 96 4.10 -8.64 8.37
N TYR A 97 3.40 -7.51 8.23
CA TYR A 97 4.04 -6.22 7.95
C TYR A 97 3.78 -5.13 8.99
N MET A 98 3.02 -5.40 10.03
CA MET A 98 2.66 -4.37 11.00
C MET A 98 3.07 -4.73 12.42
N ASP A 99 4.36 -4.60 12.76
CA ASP A 99 4.94 -4.96 14.07
C ASP A 99 4.21 -4.31 15.26
N LYS A 100 3.63 -3.12 15.05
CA LYS A 100 2.88 -2.40 16.10
C LYS A 100 1.47 -2.94 16.31
N VAL A 101 1.00 -3.86 15.47
CA VAL A 101 -0.32 -4.50 15.61
C VAL A 101 -0.12 -5.89 16.19
N PRO A 102 -0.60 -6.16 17.42
CA PRO A 102 -0.51 -7.51 17.94
C PRO A 102 -1.22 -8.51 17.01
N GLU A 103 -0.56 -9.61 16.71
CA GLU A 103 -1.07 -10.65 15.79
C GLU A 103 -2.45 -11.17 16.21
N SER A 104 -2.65 -11.40 17.52
CA SER A 104 -3.94 -11.79 18.07
C SER A 104 -5.04 -10.76 17.81
N ALA A 105 -4.70 -9.47 17.81
CA ALA A 105 -5.63 -8.40 17.49
C ALA A 105 -5.96 -8.39 15.99
N ALA A 106 -4.97 -8.60 15.10
CA ALA A 106 -5.17 -8.71 13.67
C ALA A 106 -6.16 -9.85 13.33
N VAL A 107 -5.97 -11.03 13.93
CA VAL A 107 -6.89 -12.18 13.75
C VAL A 107 -8.27 -11.87 14.29
N ASN A 108 -8.37 -11.41 15.55
CA ASN A 108 -9.66 -11.19 16.21
C ASN A 108 -10.50 -10.14 15.47
N GLU A 109 -9.90 -9.01 15.06
CA GLU A 109 -10.59 -7.96 14.33
C GLU A 109 -11.02 -8.45 12.94
N SER A 110 -10.20 -9.21 12.23
CA SER A 110 -10.56 -9.82 10.94
C SER A 110 -11.74 -10.80 11.08
N VAL A 111 -11.78 -11.59 12.13
CA VAL A 111 -12.91 -12.48 12.43
C VAL A 111 -14.19 -11.71 12.75
N LYS A 112 -14.09 -10.58 13.50
CA LYS A 112 -15.23 -9.69 13.75
C LYS A 112 -15.76 -9.09 12.44
N LEU A 113 -14.87 -8.65 11.54
CA LEU A 113 -15.25 -8.16 10.21
C LEU A 113 -15.95 -9.25 9.39
N ALA A 114 -15.42 -10.48 9.40
CA ALA A 114 -16.03 -11.59 8.70
C ALA A 114 -17.43 -11.90 9.24
N LYS A 115 -17.64 -11.89 10.57
CA LYS A 115 -18.97 -12.04 11.18
C LYS A 115 -19.94 -10.98 10.69
N LYS A 116 -19.48 -9.75 10.52
CA LYS A 116 -20.32 -8.61 10.12
C LYS A 116 -20.62 -8.57 8.61
N LEU A 117 -19.63 -8.94 7.78
CA LEU A 117 -19.66 -8.71 6.34
C LEU A 117 -19.93 -9.98 5.51
N THR A 118 -19.79 -11.16 6.12
CA THR A 118 -19.94 -12.44 5.42
C THR A 118 -20.86 -13.38 6.19
N ARG A 119 -21.70 -14.13 5.47
CA ARG A 119 -22.61 -15.08 6.09
C ARG A 119 -21.87 -16.39 6.41
N GLY A 120 -21.62 -16.65 7.71
CA GLY A 120 -21.09 -17.93 8.19
C GLY A 120 -19.62 -18.24 7.87
N LEU A 121 -18.85 -17.30 7.29
CA LEU A 121 -17.46 -17.54 6.88
C LEU A 121 -16.41 -17.10 7.91
N SER A 122 -16.83 -16.64 9.08
CA SER A 122 -15.89 -16.18 10.13
C SER A 122 -15.00 -17.30 10.67
N GLY A 123 -15.51 -18.52 10.76
CA GLY A 123 -14.72 -19.71 11.14
C GLY A 123 -13.64 -20.03 10.11
N PHE A 124 -13.96 -19.92 8.82
CA PHE A 124 -12.99 -20.09 7.75
C PHE A 124 -11.88 -19.03 7.80
N VAL A 125 -12.25 -17.75 7.94
CA VAL A 125 -11.27 -16.66 8.09
C VAL A 125 -10.36 -16.90 9.30
N ASN A 126 -10.92 -17.29 10.45
CA ASN A 126 -10.13 -17.61 11.64
C ASN A 126 -9.15 -18.77 11.40
N ALA A 127 -9.59 -19.84 10.75
CA ALA A 127 -8.75 -20.99 10.46
C ALA A 127 -7.56 -20.62 9.55
N VAL A 128 -7.82 -19.90 8.46
CA VAL A 128 -6.76 -19.44 7.54
C VAL A 128 -5.76 -18.53 8.25
N LEU A 129 -6.21 -17.48 8.96
CA LEU A 129 -5.31 -16.54 9.64
C LEU A 129 -4.50 -17.20 10.76
N ARG A 130 -5.06 -18.17 11.48
CA ARG A 130 -4.30 -18.94 12.49
C ARG A 130 -3.26 -19.87 11.86
N SER A 131 -3.53 -20.43 10.68
CA SER A 131 -2.53 -21.21 9.95
C SER A 131 -1.39 -20.33 9.44
N VAL A 132 -1.72 -19.14 8.92
CA VAL A 132 -0.70 -18.13 8.55
C VAL A 132 0.20 -17.80 9.75
N LEU A 133 -0.38 -17.50 10.91
CA LEU A 133 0.36 -17.20 12.13
C LEU A 133 1.35 -18.28 12.56
N ARG A 134 0.98 -19.56 12.38
CA ARG A 134 1.82 -20.68 12.82
C ARG A 134 2.94 -21.01 11.85
N GLU A 135 2.71 -20.82 10.56
CA GLU A 135 3.50 -21.46 9.51
C GLU A 135 4.11 -20.48 8.49
N CYS A 136 3.67 -19.21 8.48
CA CYS A 136 4.08 -18.26 7.44
C CYS A 136 5.61 -18.02 7.42
N ASP A 137 6.24 -17.96 8.59
CA ASP A 137 7.69 -17.74 8.71
C ASP A 137 8.53 -18.94 8.24
N SER A 138 7.93 -20.12 8.16
CA SER A 138 8.59 -21.35 7.70
C SER A 138 8.50 -21.56 6.19
N ILE A 139 7.69 -20.76 5.48
CA ILE A 139 7.46 -20.93 4.05
C ILE A 139 8.29 -19.90 3.28
N SER A 140 9.17 -20.38 2.43
CA SER A 140 9.93 -19.51 1.53
C SER A 140 9.04 -18.94 0.41
N ILE A 141 9.36 -17.74 -0.06
CA ILE A 141 8.66 -17.14 -1.20
C ILE A 141 8.75 -18.04 -2.44
N GLY A 142 9.91 -18.70 -2.63
CA GLY A 142 10.10 -19.65 -3.73
C GLY A 142 9.16 -20.85 -3.71
N GLU A 143 8.72 -21.31 -2.51
CA GLU A 143 7.72 -22.39 -2.40
C GLU A 143 6.31 -21.95 -2.81
N LEU A 144 6.01 -20.65 -2.71
CA LEU A 144 4.75 -20.07 -3.12
C LEU A 144 4.73 -19.72 -4.61
N ALA A 145 5.88 -19.43 -5.19
CA ALA A 145 6.05 -19.03 -6.58
C ALA A 145 6.05 -20.24 -7.52
N LYS A 146 5.46 -20.11 -8.70
CA LYS A 146 5.40 -21.14 -9.74
C LYS A 146 6.48 -20.93 -10.81
N SER A 147 7.15 -19.78 -10.81
CA SER A 147 8.20 -19.40 -11.73
C SER A 147 9.11 -18.36 -11.12
N GLU A 148 10.33 -18.20 -11.66
CA GLU A 148 11.26 -17.13 -11.24
C GLU A 148 10.62 -15.72 -11.39
N ALA A 149 9.86 -15.48 -12.45
CA ALA A 149 9.16 -14.22 -12.63
C ALA A 149 8.13 -13.96 -11.52
N GLU A 150 7.44 -14.99 -11.06
CA GLU A 150 6.47 -14.89 -9.96
C GLU A 150 7.18 -14.67 -8.63
N GLU A 151 8.32 -15.31 -8.40
CA GLU A 151 9.16 -15.07 -7.23
C GLU A 151 9.65 -13.63 -7.16
N ILE A 152 10.22 -13.09 -8.24
CA ILE A 152 10.62 -11.68 -8.36
C ILE A 152 9.42 -10.76 -8.14
N SER A 153 8.26 -11.08 -8.73
CA SER A 153 7.02 -10.34 -8.54
C SER A 153 6.62 -10.25 -7.06
N PHE A 154 6.77 -11.32 -6.29
CA PHE A 154 6.45 -11.35 -4.86
C PHE A 154 7.47 -10.56 -4.03
N ILE A 155 8.77 -10.76 -4.28
CA ILE A 155 9.86 -10.09 -3.55
C ILE A 155 9.75 -8.57 -3.72
N TYR A 156 9.64 -8.11 -4.96
CA TYR A 156 9.70 -6.70 -5.32
C TYR A 156 8.34 -6.03 -5.48
N ASN A 157 7.24 -6.77 -5.30
CA ASN A 157 5.86 -6.27 -5.43
C ASN A 157 5.55 -5.63 -6.79
N GLN A 158 6.16 -6.14 -7.83
CA GLN A 158 5.89 -5.72 -9.20
C GLN A 158 4.83 -6.63 -9.84
N PRO A 159 3.98 -6.12 -10.73
CA PRO A 159 3.02 -6.96 -11.45
C PRO A 159 3.73 -8.07 -12.24
N LEU A 160 3.24 -9.31 -12.14
CA LEU A 160 3.85 -10.46 -12.81
C LEU A 160 4.04 -10.25 -14.32
N TRP A 161 3.04 -9.68 -14.99
CA TRP A 161 3.13 -9.40 -16.43
C TRP A 161 4.30 -8.46 -16.77
N LEU A 162 4.57 -7.48 -15.91
CA LEU A 162 5.64 -6.50 -16.10
C LEU A 162 7.02 -7.13 -15.86
N VAL A 163 7.14 -7.92 -14.79
CA VAL A 163 8.37 -8.70 -14.53
C VAL A 163 8.67 -9.65 -15.68
N THR A 164 7.64 -10.35 -16.18
CA THR A 164 7.80 -11.26 -17.32
C THR A 164 8.26 -10.52 -18.58
N LEU A 165 7.68 -9.33 -18.84
CA LEU A 165 8.10 -8.49 -19.96
C LEU A 165 9.58 -8.10 -19.84
N TRP A 166 9.99 -7.56 -18.71
CA TRP A 166 11.37 -7.13 -18.47
C TRP A 166 12.37 -8.28 -18.51
N MET A 167 12.01 -9.45 -17.96
CA MET A 167 12.86 -10.64 -18.05
C MET A 167 13.11 -11.07 -19.50
N ASN A 168 12.09 -10.97 -20.36
CA ASN A 168 12.21 -11.31 -21.78
C ASN A 168 13.05 -10.27 -22.55
N GLU A 169 12.97 -8.99 -22.19
CA GLU A 169 13.66 -7.92 -22.91
C GLU A 169 15.10 -7.73 -22.45
N MET A 170 15.40 -7.81 -21.17
CA MET A 170 16.71 -7.44 -20.62
C MET A 170 17.37 -8.53 -19.76
N GLY A 171 16.70 -9.66 -19.56
CA GLY A 171 17.19 -10.76 -18.72
C GLY A 171 16.92 -10.59 -17.24
N LYS A 172 17.20 -11.64 -16.46
CA LYS A 172 16.89 -11.74 -15.03
C LYS A 172 17.58 -10.66 -14.19
N ASP A 173 18.92 -10.55 -14.32
CA ASP A 173 19.71 -9.70 -13.42
C ASP A 173 19.31 -8.23 -13.52
N LYS A 174 19.20 -7.71 -14.74
CA LYS A 174 18.75 -6.32 -14.98
C LYS A 174 17.31 -6.10 -14.52
N THR A 175 16.44 -7.10 -14.63
CA THR A 175 15.07 -7.03 -14.13
C THR A 175 15.04 -6.93 -12.61
N VAL A 176 15.87 -7.70 -11.91
CA VAL A 176 15.99 -7.64 -10.45
C VAL A 176 16.46 -6.27 -10.01
N ASP A 177 17.52 -5.73 -10.64
CA ASP A 177 18.04 -4.39 -10.34
C ASP A 177 16.99 -3.32 -10.56
N LEU A 178 16.25 -3.39 -11.67
CA LEU A 178 15.17 -2.47 -11.98
C LEU A 178 14.02 -2.55 -10.95
N CYS A 179 13.61 -3.76 -10.58
CA CYS A 179 12.59 -3.97 -9.56
C CYS A 179 13.02 -3.44 -8.18
N ALA A 180 14.28 -3.63 -7.80
CA ALA A 180 14.86 -3.10 -6.57
C ALA A 180 14.81 -1.57 -6.58
N TRP A 181 15.26 -0.96 -7.68
CA TRP A 181 15.24 0.50 -7.85
C TRP A 181 13.81 1.09 -7.72
N PHE A 182 12.79 0.45 -8.29
CA PHE A 182 11.40 0.89 -8.15
C PHE A 182 10.86 0.81 -6.71
N ASN A 183 11.50 0.03 -5.84
CA ASN A 183 11.14 -0.05 -4.42
C ASN A 183 11.83 1.01 -3.55
N GLU A 184 12.83 1.70 -4.09
CA GLU A 184 13.44 2.81 -3.39
C GLU A 184 12.45 3.96 -3.22
N GLN A 185 12.64 4.72 -2.15
CA GLN A 185 11.81 5.90 -1.93
C GLN A 185 12.18 6.99 -2.93
N PRO A 186 11.26 7.43 -3.80
CA PRO A 186 11.57 8.47 -4.77
C PRO A 186 11.90 9.77 -4.05
N ARG A 187 12.94 10.45 -4.51
CA ARG A 187 13.29 11.80 -4.06
C ARG A 187 12.18 12.77 -4.48
N LEU A 188 11.79 13.66 -3.58
CA LEU A 188 10.86 14.72 -3.92
C LEU A 188 11.54 15.67 -4.93
N THR A 189 11.06 15.64 -6.16
CA THR A 189 11.67 16.32 -7.28
C THR A 189 10.74 17.40 -7.82
N ALA A 190 11.28 18.56 -8.11
CA ALA A 190 10.57 19.66 -8.77
C ALA A 190 11.34 20.15 -9.99
N ARG A 191 10.61 20.66 -10.99
CA ARG A 191 11.19 21.33 -12.15
C ARG A 191 10.90 22.82 -12.07
N ILE A 192 11.96 23.63 -12.13
CA ILE A 192 11.87 25.08 -12.16
C ILE A 192 11.35 25.54 -13.52
N ASN A 193 10.36 26.41 -13.51
CA ASN A 193 9.85 27.01 -14.74
C ASN A 193 10.73 28.22 -15.13
N THR A 194 11.74 27.94 -15.94
CA THR A 194 12.72 28.95 -16.39
C THR A 194 12.14 30.06 -17.29
N VAL A 195 10.91 29.94 -17.74
CA VAL A 195 10.18 31.02 -18.42
C VAL A 195 9.73 32.09 -17.44
N LYS A 196 9.50 31.73 -16.16
CA LYS A 196 8.98 32.63 -15.13
C LYS A 196 10.05 33.19 -14.21
N VAL A 197 11.09 32.42 -13.92
CA VAL A 197 12.12 32.78 -12.93
C VAL A 197 13.46 32.18 -13.32
N SER A 198 14.57 32.81 -12.98
CA SER A 198 15.89 32.18 -13.15
C SER A 198 16.07 31.03 -12.15
N ILE A 199 16.93 30.07 -12.50
CA ILE A 199 17.21 28.92 -11.62
C ILE A 199 17.80 29.41 -10.30
N GLU A 200 18.74 30.34 -10.38
CA GLU A 200 19.44 30.88 -9.22
C GLU A 200 18.49 31.62 -8.27
N ASP A 201 17.58 32.42 -8.80
CA ASP A 201 16.65 33.21 -8.01
C ASP A 201 15.63 32.27 -7.33
N CYS A 202 15.12 31.26 -8.06
CA CYS A 202 14.22 30.28 -7.51
C CYS A 202 14.85 29.47 -6.36
N ILE A 203 16.09 28.99 -6.55
CA ILE A 203 16.83 28.27 -5.51
C ILE A 203 17.06 29.16 -4.28
N LYS A 204 17.47 30.44 -4.46
CA LYS A 204 17.64 31.38 -3.35
C LYS A 204 16.34 31.62 -2.59
N GLU A 205 15.23 31.81 -3.31
CA GLU A 205 13.93 32.04 -2.69
C GLU A 205 13.52 30.83 -1.84
N LEU A 206 13.65 29.60 -2.36
CA LEU A 206 13.33 28.38 -1.63
C LEU A 206 14.25 28.18 -0.40
N GLN A 207 15.53 28.48 -0.52
CA GLN A 207 16.48 28.43 0.60
C GLN A 207 16.12 29.46 1.68
N ASN A 208 15.70 30.67 1.30
CA ASN A 208 15.24 31.71 2.24
C ASN A 208 13.95 31.26 3.00
N LEU A 209 13.13 30.41 2.38
CA LEU A 209 11.98 29.78 3.02
C LEU A 209 12.36 28.59 3.94
N GLY A 210 13.66 28.33 4.11
CA GLY A 210 14.16 27.25 4.97
C GLY A 210 14.15 25.86 4.32
N TRP A 211 14.11 25.80 2.99
CA TRP A 211 14.14 24.53 2.27
C TRP A 211 15.58 24.09 1.99
N THR A 212 15.84 22.80 2.08
CA THR A 212 17.13 22.21 1.67
C THR A 212 16.96 21.59 0.29
N ILE A 213 17.69 22.18 -0.68
CA ILE A 213 17.58 21.86 -2.09
C ILE A 213 18.93 21.41 -2.63
N GLU A 214 18.91 20.43 -3.49
CA GLU A 214 20.05 19.98 -4.29
C GLU A 214 19.65 20.07 -5.77
N GLN A 215 20.47 20.73 -6.58
CA GLN A 215 20.25 20.82 -8.03
C GLN A 215 20.75 19.54 -8.71
N ASP A 216 20.02 19.08 -9.72
CA ASP A 216 20.45 17.97 -10.55
C ASP A 216 21.68 18.35 -11.38
N LYS A 217 22.60 17.40 -11.55
CA LYS A 217 23.88 17.63 -12.24
C LYS A 217 23.75 17.67 -13.75
N ASP A 218 22.80 16.91 -14.28
CA ASP A 218 22.61 16.71 -15.73
C ASP A 218 21.48 17.57 -16.28
N ILE A 219 20.48 17.90 -15.45
CA ILE A 219 19.30 18.68 -15.83
C ILE A 219 19.19 19.90 -14.88
N PRO A 220 19.76 21.05 -15.25
CA PRO A 220 19.85 22.22 -14.37
C PRO A 220 18.51 22.74 -13.82
N GLU A 221 17.41 22.55 -14.55
CA GLU A 221 16.07 22.96 -14.12
C GLU A 221 15.46 22.02 -13.07
N VAL A 222 16.07 20.85 -12.83
CA VAL A 222 15.57 19.87 -11.86
C VAL A 222 16.23 20.10 -10.51
N VAL A 223 15.40 20.14 -9.47
CA VAL A 223 15.85 20.25 -8.08
C VAL A 223 15.24 19.16 -7.23
N TYR A 224 16.04 18.62 -6.34
CA TYR A 224 15.63 17.67 -5.32
C TYR A 224 15.37 18.41 -4.01
N ILE A 225 14.22 18.16 -3.40
CA ILE A 225 13.81 18.79 -2.15
C ILE A 225 14.06 17.80 -1.03
N ASN A 226 15.15 18.01 -0.29
CA ASN A 226 15.57 17.10 0.78
C ASN A 226 14.79 17.36 2.10
N SER A 227 14.46 18.64 2.36
CA SER A 227 13.57 19.04 3.45
C SER A 227 12.84 20.33 3.12
N HIS A 228 11.62 20.49 3.63
CA HIS A 228 10.85 21.72 3.47
C HIS A 228 10.05 22.06 4.73
N GLN A 229 9.86 23.36 4.99
CA GLN A 229 8.94 23.85 6.01
C GLN A 229 7.69 24.40 5.32
N GLY A 230 6.51 23.96 5.79
CA GLY A 230 5.22 24.40 5.25
C GLY A 230 4.68 23.56 4.10
N HIS A 231 3.64 24.07 3.44
CA HIS A 231 2.97 23.40 2.31
C HIS A 231 3.62 23.81 0.99
N LEU A 232 3.95 22.83 0.14
CA LEU A 232 4.49 23.01 -1.22
C LEU A 232 3.64 23.96 -2.09
N GLU A 233 2.32 23.98 -1.88
CA GLU A 233 1.37 24.83 -2.63
C GLU A 233 1.49 26.34 -2.32
N LYS A 234 2.25 26.71 -1.30
CA LYS A 234 2.45 28.12 -0.90
C LYS A 234 3.77 28.73 -1.38
N ALA A 235 4.65 27.95 -1.98
CA ALA A 235 5.79 28.46 -2.71
C ALA A 235 5.28 28.96 -4.08
N LYS A 236 5.16 30.30 -4.22
CA LYS A 236 4.67 30.95 -5.45
C LYS A 236 5.78 31.05 -6.49
#